data_0b23f7e94fa29a66dc732e68aac558a1
#
_entry.id   0b23f7e94fa29a66dc732e68aac558a1
#
_cell.length_a   1.000
_cell.length_b   1.000
_cell.length_c   1.000
_cell.angle_alpha   90.00
_cell.angle_beta   90.00
_cell.angle_gamma   90.00
#
_symmetry.space_group_name_H-M   'P 1'
#
loop_
_entity.id
_entity.type
_entity.pdbx_description
1 polymer ?
#
loop_
_entity_poly.entity_id
_entity_poly.type
_entity_poly.pdbx_seq_one_letter_code
_entity_poly.pdbx_strand_id
1 'polypeptide(L)'
;LKNIIELEKNKNNNNLLVSILAGVSLEKLFKKFPNHKCVRVVTNIPITIGKGLTGISWGDEITKDQKQFIKRLFENSSKIYEFPEDLLDIFLALTSSGPAIIALIIEALSDGGLTGGLQKKLSEELVIEMILGTVSLIKDTNLTTAELKNMVTSPGGTTISALRVLESKSLRS
;
A
#
# COMPACT_ATOMS: atom_id res chain seq x y z
N LEU A 1 -2.36 12.30 -21.06
CA LEU A 1 -1.31 13.32 -21.27
C LEU A 1 -1.75 14.45 -22.21
N LYS A 2 -2.48 14.17 -23.32
CA LYS A 2 -2.97 15.23 -24.24
C LYS A 2 -3.89 16.23 -23.54
N ASN A 3 -4.76 15.83 -22.63
CA ASN A 3 -5.73 16.71 -21.96
C ASN A 3 -5.11 17.59 -20.86
N ILE A 4 -3.91 17.28 -20.37
CA ILE A 4 -3.19 18.08 -19.37
C ILE A 4 -2.48 19.27 -20.06
N ILE A 5 -2.10 19.13 -21.31
CA ILE A 5 -1.38 20.17 -22.08
C ILE A 5 -2.27 21.38 -22.38
N GLU A 6 -3.60 21.22 -22.43
CA GLU A 6 -4.54 22.34 -22.67
C GLU A 6 -4.74 23.26 -21.45
N LEU A 7 -4.43 22.80 -20.23
CA LEU A 7 -4.50 23.61 -19.01
C LEU A 7 -3.32 24.57 -18.84
N GLU A 8 -2.24 24.43 -19.63
CA GLU A 8 -1.03 25.26 -19.56
C GLU A 8 -1.18 26.71 -20.06
N LYS A 9 -2.33 27.11 -20.60
CA LYS A 9 -2.50 28.48 -21.15
C LYS A 9 -2.64 29.59 -20.11
N ASN A 10 -2.70 29.26 -18.82
CA ASN A 10 -2.68 30.24 -17.74
C ASN A 10 -1.23 30.57 -17.33
N LYS A 11 -0.76 31.74 -17.73
CA LYS A 11 0.60 32.27 -17.57
C LYS A 11 1.04 32.66 -16.14
N ASN A 12 0.48 32.08 -15.10
CA ASN A 12 0.96 32.32 -13.74
C ASN A 12 2.01 31.26 -13.35
N ASN A 13 3.25 31.65 -13.28
CA ASN A 13 4.46 30.88 -13.00
C ASN A 13 4.52 30.20 -11.62
N ASN A 14 3.40 29.87 -10.98
CA ASN A 14 3.37 29.30 -9.63
C ASN A 14 2.39 28.10 -9.51
N ASN A 15 2.14 27.41 -10.61
CA ASN A 15 1.21 26.30 -10.64
C ASN A 15 1.84 25.07 -9.96
N LEU A 16 1.06 24.44 -9.08
CA LEU A 16 1.41 23.19 -8.42
C LEU A 16 0.89 22.01 -9.23
N LEU A 17 1.79 21.15 -9.68
CA LEU A 17 1.47 19.93 -10.41
C LEU A 17 1.60 18.72 -9.47
N VAL A 18 0.49 18.05 -9.21
CA VAL A 18 0.46 16.79 -8.45
C VAL A 18 0.29 15.62 -9.42
N SER A 19 1.33 14.81 -9.54
CA SER A 19 1.32 13.63 -10.41
C SER A 19 1.03 12.37 -9.59
N ILE A 20 0.02 11.62 -10.00
CA ILE A 20 -0.30 10.29 -9.45
C ILE A 20 0.13 9.16 -10.39
N LEU A 21 0.97 9.44 -11.36
CA LEU A 21 1.40 8.49 -12.39
C LEU A 21 2.52 7.58 -11.85
N ALA A 22 2.32 6.28 -11.93
CA ALA A 22 3.38 5.29 -11.67
C ALA A 22 4.48 5.42 -12.73
N GLY A 23 5.75 5.32 -12.29
CA GLY A 23 6.91 5.29 -13.21
C GLY A 23 7.25 6.63 -13.89
N VAL A 24 6.62 7.73 -13.50
CA VAL A 24 6.95 9.08 -14.02
C VAL A 24 7.71 9.84 -12.94
N SER A 25 9.01 10.04 -13.15
CA SER A 25 9.89 10.74 -12.19
C SER A 25 9.65 12.25 -12.14
N LEU A 26 10.04 12.88 -11.03
CA LEU A 26 10.07 14.35 -10.90
C LEU A 26 10.90 15.00 -12.01
N GLU A 27 12.04 14.41 -12.38
CA GLU A 27 12.86 14.90 -13.48
C GLU A 27 12.08 14.94 -14.81
N LYS A 28 11.32 13.88 -15.12
CA LYS A 28 10.47 13.85 -16.32
C LYS A 28 9.35 14.88 -16.25
N LEU A 29 8.78 15.09 -15.06
CA LEU A 29 7.75 16.11 -14.83
C LEU A 29 8.34 17.52 -15.03
N PHE A 30 9.50 17.83 -14.44
CA PHE A 30 10.17 19.14 -14.63
C PHE A 30 10.53 19.41 -16.08
N LYS A 31 11.05 18.40 -16.78
CA LYS A 31 11.36 18.56 -18.23
C LYS A 31 10.11 18.86 -19.05
N LYS A 32 8.96 18.28 -18.67
CA LYS A 32 7.71 18.47 -19.40
C LYS A 32 6.96 19.72 -18.98
N PHE A 33 7.07 20.12 -17.71
CA PHE A 33 6.38 21.24 -17.09
C PHE A 33 7.34 22.15 -16.35
N PRO A 34 8.26 22.85 -17.07
CA PRO A 34 9.37 23.59 -16.46
C PRO A 34 8.92 24.77 -15.58
N ASN A 35 7.68 25.24 -15.75
CA ASN A 35 7.12 26.36 -14.99
C ASN A 35 6.21 25.89 -13.82
N HIS A 36 6.25 24.59 -13.49
CA HIS A 36 5.41 24.04 -12.43
C HIS A 36 6.26 23.49 -11.28
N LYS A 37 5.79 23.70 -10.07
CA LYS A 37 6.27 22.98 -8.89
C LYS A 37 5.65 21.59 -8.88
N CYS A 38 6.48 20.56 -8.99
CA CYS A 38 6.01 19.19 -9.17
C CYS A 38 6.05 18.40 -7.88
N VAL A 39 5.02 17.57 -7.67
CA VAL A 39 4.94 16.62 -6.57
C VAL A 39 4.51 15.28 -7.13
N ARG A 40 5.21 14.22 -6.74
CA ARG A 40 4.76 12.84 -7.00
C ARG A 40 3.98 12.32 -5.80
N VAL A 41 2.83 11.74 -6.10
CA VAL A 41 1.99 11.06 -5.10
C VAL A 41 1.67 9.67 -5.63
N VAL A 42 1.83 8.68 -4.81
CA VAL A 42 1.37 7.31 -5.08
C VAL A 42 0.46 6.86 -3.97
N THR A 43 -0.57 6.11 -4.32
CA THR A 43 -1.55 5.61 -3.36
C THR A 43 -1.97 4.19 -3.72
N ASN A 44 -2.71 3.52 -2.86
CA ASN A 44 -3.18 2.16 -3.08
C ASN A 44 -4.71 2.06 -3.04
N ILE A 45 -5.25 0.94 -3.51
CA ILE A 45 -6.70 0.73 -3.68
C ILE A 45 -7.53 0.91 -2.39
N PRO A 46 -7.06 0.58 -1.17
CA PRO A 46 -7.82 0.82 0.06
C PRO A 46 -8.16 2.28 0.35
N ILE A 47 -7.62 3.24 -0.39
CA ILE A 47 -8.00 4.66 -0.30
C ILE A 47 -9.50 4.86 -0.57
N THR A 48 -10.11 3.99 -1.36
CA THR A 48 -11.55 4.06 -1.70
C THR A 48 -12.47 3.87 -0.50
N ILE A 49 -11.96 3.30 0.57
CA ILE A 49 -12.69 3.08 1.83
C ILE A 49 -12.06 3.83 3.02
N GLY A 50 -11.23 4.84 2.76
CA GLY A 50 -10.59 5.65 3.81
C GLY A 50 -9.46 4.93 4.56
N LYS A 51 -8.92 3.83 4.02
CA LYS A 51 -7.83 3.04 4.64
C LYS A 51 -6.60 2.96 3.72
N GLY A 52 -6.40 3.99 2.89
CA GLY A 52 -5.29 4.06 1.98
C GLY A 52 -3.94 4.28 2.65
N LEU A 53 -2.89 4.03 1.86
CA LEU A 53 -1.53 4.50 2.14
C LEU A 53 -1.14 5.42 1.00
N THR A 54 -0.64 6.61 1.34
CA THR A 54 -0.21 7.61 0.36
C THR A 54 1.24 7.96 0.60
N GLY A 55 2.09 7.71 -0.38
CA GLY A 55 3.48 8.14 -0.42
C GLY A 55 3.61 9.44 -1.22
N ILE A 56 4.35 10.41 -0.68
CA ILE A 56 4.58 11.71 -1.33
C ILE A 56 6.07 11.94 -1.46
N SER A 57 6.50 12.31 -2.67
CA SER A 57 7.83 12.85 -2.92
C SER A 57 7.70 14.28 -3.47
N TRP A 58 8.42 15.17 -2.82
CA TRP A 58 8.38 16.60 -3.10
C TRP A 58 9.45 16.98 -4.10
N GLY A 59 9.06 17.74 -5.12
CA GLY A 59 10.01 18.45 -5.95
C GLY A 59 10.59 19.68 -5.26
N ASP A 60 11.49 20.36 -5.94
CA ASP A 60 12.14 21.56 -5.45
C ASP A 60 11.14 22.70 -5.23
N GLU A 61 11.48 23.61 -4.33
CA GLU A 61 10.75 24.86 -4.06
C GLU A 61 9.29 24.73 -3.60
N ILE A 62 8.86 23.53 -3.15
CA ILE A 62 7.53 23.36 -2.57
C ILE A 62 7.47 24.02 -1.18
N THR A 63 6.60 25.00 -1.02
CA THR A 63 6.44 25.71 0.25
C THR A 63 5.76 24.85 1.32
N LYS A 64 5.91 25.24 2.58
CA LYS A 64 5.23 24.56 3.72
C LYS A 64 3.71 24.54 3.54
N ASP A 65 3.13 25.65 3.09
CA ASP A 65 1.67 25.76 2.88
C ASP A 65 1.19 24.85 1.76
N GLN A 66 1.96 24.75 0.66
CA GLN A 66 1.68 23.83 -0.44
C GLN A 66 1.77 22.37 0.01
N LYS A 67 2.78 22.00 0.82
CA LYS A 67 2.89 20.66 1.41
C LYS A 67 1.68 20.35 2.28
N GLN A 68 1.28 21.28 3.14
CA GLN A 68 0.13 21.11 4.00
C GLN A 68 -1.17 21.00 3.19
N PHE A 69 -1.34 21.80 2.16
CA PHE A 69 -2.49 21.72 1.26
C PHE A 69 -2.60 20.33 0.62
N ILE A 70 -1.50 19.82 0.04
CA ILE A 70 -1.50 18.48 -0.58
C ILE A 70 -1.81 17.39 0.45
N LYS A 71 -1.22 17.45 1.66
CA LYS A 71 -1.52 16.47 2.72
C LYS A 71 -3.01 16.45 3.06
N ARG A 72 -3.65 17.61 3.16
CA ARG A 72 -5.10 17.71 3.43
C ARG A 72 -5.97 17.03 2.39
N LEU A 73 -5.53 16.94 1.12
CA LEU A 73 -6.28 16.24 0.08
C LEU A 73 -6.40 14.74 0.33
N PHE A 74 -5.44 14.13 1.08
CA PHE A 74 -5.35 12.70 1.28
C PHE A 74 -5.58 12.24 2.72
N GLU A 75 -5.44 13.14 3.74
CA GLU A 75 -5.45 12.76 5.16
C GLU A 75 -6.74 12.07 5.63
N ASN A 76 -7.89 12.39 5.02
CA ASN A 76 -9.17 11.76 5.37
C ASN A 76 -9.36 10.36 4.74
N SER A 77 -8.55 10.02 3.74
CA SER A 77 -8.70 8.78 2.98
C SER A 77 -7.49 7.85 3.08
N SER A 78 -6.36 8.35 3.63
CA SER A 78 -5.13 7.57 3.71
C SER A 78 -4.21 8.06 4.82
N LYS A 79 -3.35 7.14 5.28
CA LYS A 79 -2.18 7.50 6.08
C LYS A 79 -1.06 7.97 5.15
N ILE A 80 -0.49 9.15 5.44
CA ILE A 80 0.49 9.81 4.57
C ILE A 80 1.90 9.53 5.05
N TYR A 81 2.78 9.25 4.09
CA TYR A 81 4.22 9.07 4.29
C TYR A 81 4.99 9.92 3.29
N GLU A 82 6.07 10.53 3.73
CA GLU A 82 6.96 11.33 2.88
C GLU A 82 8.24 10.53 2.63
N PHE A 83 8.66 10.46 1.37
CA PHE A 83 9.84 9.71 0.95
C PHE A 83 10.70 10.54 -0.01
N PRO A 84 12.03 10.34 -0.01
CA PRO A 84 12.84 10.64 -1.17
C PRO A 84 12.31 9.89 -2.40
N GLU A 85 12.49 10.45 -3.59
CA GLU A 85 11.85 9.90 -4.80
C GLU A 85 12.27 8.46 -5.12
N ASP A 86 13.52 8.11 -4.85
CA ASP A 86 14.09 6.77 -5.04
C ASP A 86 13.40 5.67 -4.20
N LEU A 87 12.82 6.03 -3.06
CA LEU A 87 12.08 5.10 -2.20
C LEU A 87 10.59 5.00 -2.57
N LEU A 88 10.08 5.92 -3.38
CA LEU A 88 8.64 5.96 -3.71
C LEU A 88 8.22 4.76 -4.56
N ASP A 89 9.09 4.25 -5.43
CA ASP A 89 8.80 3.07 -6.24
C ASP A 89 8.82 1.79 -5.39
N ILE A 90 9.67 1.73 -4.36
CA ILE A 90 9.66 0.63 -3.37
C ILE A 90 8.38 0.68 -2.53
N PHE A 91 7.98 1.87 -2.07
CA PHE A 91 6.70 2.06 -1.39
C PHE A 91 5.53 1.61 -2.26
N LEU A 92 5.53 1.97 -3.54
CA LEU A 92 4.50 1.56 -4.51
C LEU A 92 4.45 0.03 -4.65
N ALA A 93 5.61 -0.63 -4.83
CA ALA A 93 5.69 -2.08 -4.96
C ALA A 93 5.11 -2.79 -3.73
N LEU A 94 5.43 -2.31 -2.53
CA LEU A 94 4.95 -2.89 -1.28
C LEU A 94 3.45 -2.66 -1.06
N THR A 95 2.97 -1.44 -1.27
CA THR A 95 1.63 -1.04 -0.82
C THR A 95 0.56 -1.17 -1.88
N SER A 96 0.90 -1.01 -3.16
CA SER A 96 -0.06 -1.10 -4.25
C SER A 96 -0.20 -2.51 -4.81
N SER A 97 0.88 -3.32 -4.77
CA SER A 97 0.83 -4.74 -5.13
C SER A 97 0.40 -5.63 -3.95
N GLY A 98 0.67 -5.20 -2.73
CA GLY A 98 0.33 -5.92 -1.49
C GLY A 98 -1.11 -6.41 -1.41
N PRO A 99 -2.14 -5.60 -1.74
CA PRO A 99 -3.53 -6.05 -1.72
C PRO A 99 -3.82 -7.27 -2.59
N ALA A 100 -3.19 -7.39 -3.78
CA ALA A 100 -3.35 -8.55 -4.63
C ALA A 100 -2.71 -9.82 -4.02
N ILE A 101 -1.55 -9.66 -3.35
CA ILE A 101 -0.88 -10.75 -2.65
C ILE A 101 -1.75 -11.23 -1.47
N ILE A 102 -2.30 -10.30 -0.69
CA ILE A 102 -3.22 -10.64 0.40
C ILE A 102 -4.48 -11.32 -0.11
N ALA A 103 -5.06 -10.85 -1.23
CA ALA A 103 -6.20 -11.51 -1.85
C ALA A 103 -5.89 -12.97 -2.23
N LEU A 104 -4.74 -13.24 -2.84
CA LEU A 104 -4.30 -14.60 -3.16
C LEU A 104 -4.14 -15.48 -1.90
N ILE A 105 -3.61 -14.92 -0.81
CA ILE A 105 -3.49 -15.64 0.47
C ILE A 105 -4.87 -15.96 1.03
N ILE A 106 -5.81 -15.01 0.97
CA ILE A 106 -7.20 -15.23 1.41
C ILE A 106 -7.85 -16.35 0.60
N GLU A 107 -7.72 -16.34 -0.72
CA GLU A 107 -8.23 -17.39 -1.59
C GLU A 107 -7.64 -18.75 -1.23
N ALA A 108 -6.33 -18.86 -1.12
CA ALA A 108 -5.65 -20.12 -0.81
C ALA A 108 -6.05 -20.71 0.55
N LEU A 109 -6.17 -19.86 1.58
CA LEU A 109 -6.63 -20.32 2.90
C LEU A 109 -8.11 -20.70 2.88
N SER A 110 -8.94 -19.98 2.13
CA SER A 110 -10.37 -20.28 1.98
C SER A 110 -10.61 -21.59 1.25
N ASP A 111 -9.80 -21.91 0.24
CA ASP A 111 -9.84 -23.19 -0.48
C ASP A 111 -9.43 -24.35 0.44
N GLY A 112 -8.50 -24.11 1.36
CA GLY A 112 -8.18 -25.07 2.43
C GLY A 112 -9.39 -25.40 3.31
N GLY A 113 -10.13 -24.38 3.73
CA GLY A 113 -11.37 -24.54 4.48
C GLY A 113 -12.46 -25.28 3.69
N LEU A 114 -12.60 -24.96 2.39
CA LEU A 114 -13.50 -25.66 1.49
C LEU A 114 -13.15 -27.14 1.36
N THR A 115 -11.87 -27.45 1.19
CA THR A 115 -11.37 -28.84 1.15
C THR A 115 -11.65 -29.59 2.46
N GLY A 116 -11.65 -28.87 3.59
CA GLY A 116 -12.02 -29.39 4.90
C GLY A 116 -13.54 -29.54 5.14
N GLY A 117 -14.39 -29.19 4.16
CA GLY A 117 -15.85 -29.34 4.21
C GLY A 117 -16.63 -28.09 4.62
N LEU A 118 -16.00 -26.94 4.77
CA LEU A 118 -16.71 -25.68 5.00
C LEU A 118 -17.39 -25.19 3.71
N GLN A 119 -18.51 -24.49 3.85
CA GLN A 119 -19.07 -23.75 2.72
C GLN A 119 -18.12 -22.62 2.29
N LYS A 120 -17.97 -22.40 0.98
CA LYS A 120 -17.02 -21.43 0.42
C LYS A 120 -17.17 -20.03 1.04
N LYS A 121 -18.39 -19.51 1.11
CA LYS A 121 -18.65 -18.17 1.66
C LYS A 121 -18.26 -18.07 3.15
N LEU A 122 -18.56 -19.09 3.95
CA LEU A 122 -18.18 -19.12 5.36
C LEU A 122 -16.67 -19.22 5.52
N SER A 123 -16.00 -20.04 4.71
CA SER A 123 -14.54 -20.18 4.75
C SER A 123 -13.84 -18.85 4.44
N GLU A 124 -14.30 -18.14 3.43
CA GLU A 124 -13.77 -16.83 3.06
C GLU A 124 -13.99 -15.77 4.17
N GLU A 125 -15.20 -15.72 4.75
CA GLU A 125 -15.51 -14.83 5.87
C GLU A 125 -14.61 -15.10 7.08
N LEU A 126 -14.44 -16.36 7.47
CA LEU A 126 -13.58 -16.73 8.59
C LEU A 126 -12.11 -16.35 8.36
N VAL A 127 -11.60 -16.52 7.14
CA VAL A 127 -10.22 -16.14 6.79
C VAL A 127 -10.04 -14.62 6.84
N ILE A 128 -10.97 -13.85 6.32
CA ILE A 128 -10.92 -12.39 6.37
C ILE A 128 -10.91 -11.90 7.81
N GLU A 129 -11.82 -12.37 8.65
CA GLU A 129 -11.90 -11.99 10.07
C GLU A 129 -10.66 -12.41 10.85
N MET A 130 -10.12 -13.61 10.60
CA MET A 130 -8.87 -14.08 11.20
C MET A 130 -7.69 -13.16 10.82
N ILE A 131 -7.55 -12.75 9.55
CA ILE A 131 -6.49 -11.84 9.11
C ILE A 131 -6.65 -10.47 9.77
N LEU A 132 -7.87 -9.91 9.80
CA LEU A 132 -8.14 -8.63 10.44
C LEU A 132 -7.78 -8.66 11.93
N GLY A 133 -8.18 -9.71 12.65
CA GLY A 133 -7.83 -9.91 14.05
C GLY A 133 -6.33 -10.04 14.28
N THR A 134 -5.64 -10.81 13.43
CA THR A 134 -4.19 -11.02 13.51
C THR A 134 -3.42 -9.72 13.31
N VAL A 135 -3.76 -8.95 12.28
CA VAL A 135 -3.11 -7.66 11.99
C VAL A 135 -3.38 -6.64 13.09
N SER A 136 -4.62 -6.59 13.61
CA SER A 136 -4.98 -5.73 14.74
C SER A 136 -4.19 -6.09 15.98
N LEU A 137 -4.07 -7.38 16.31
CA LEU A 137 -3.29 -7.84 17.46
C LEU A 137 -1.83 -7.38 17.37
N ILE A 138 -1.16 -7.57 16.23
CA ILE A 138 0.21 -7.09 16.02
C ILE A 138 0.31 -5.58 16.22
N LYS A 139 -0.62 -4.84 15.61
CA LYS A 139 -0.62 -3.37 15.63
C LYS A 139 -0.85 -2.80 17.03
N ASP A 140 -1.74 -3.40 17.80
CA ASP A 140 -2.21 -2.84 19.07
C ASP A 140 -1.36 -3.30 20.27
N THR A 141 -0.61 -4.41 20.13
CA THR A 141 0.21 -4.97 21.21
C THR A 141 1.72 -4.82 21.01
N ASN A 142 2.16 -4.28 19.88
CA ASN A 142 3.57 -4.22 19.47
C ASN A 142 4.28 -5.58 19.41
N LEU A 143 3.56 -6.69 19.33
CA LEU A 143 4.13 -8.00 19.11
C LEU A 143 4.86 -8.04 17.75
N THR A 144 6.03 -8.63 17.74
CA THR A 144 6.68 -8.98 16.49
C THR A 144 5.96 -10.16 15.81
N THR A 145 6.07 -10.26 14.50
CA THR A 145 5.52 -11.40 13.76
C THR A 145 6.13 -12.74 14.18
N ALA A 146 7.37 -12.73 14.67
CA ALA A 146 8.05 -13.92 15.19
C ALA A 146 7.45 -14.36 16.53
N GLU A 147 7.22 -13.43 17.44
CA GLU A 147 6.57 -13.73 18.74
C GLU A 147 5.17 -14.27 18.54
N LEU A 148 4.36 -13.63 17.71
CA LEU A 148 3.02 -14.11 17.41
C LEU A 148 3.04 -15.54 16.82
N LYS A 149 3.94 -15.81 15.87
CA LYS A 149 4.11 -17.18 15.34
C LYS A 149 4.40 -18.19 16.45
N ASN A 150 5.32 -17.85 17.35
CA ASN A 150 5.69 -18.72 18.47
C ASN A 150 4.51 -18.97 19.42
N MET A 151 3.74 -17.94 19.73
CA MET A 151 2.56 -18.05 20.61
C MET A 151 1.50 -19.03 20.09
N VAL A 152 1.32 -19.13 18.77
CA VAL A 152 0.30 -20.00 18.17
C VAL A 152 0.85 -21.34 17.68
N THR A 153 2.14 -21.62 17.94
CA THR A 153 2.81 -22.84 17.47
C THR A 153 3.11 -23.77 18.63
N SER A 154 2.33 -24.84 18.77
CA SER A 154 2.56 -25.90 19.74
C SER A 154 3.39 -27.06 19.15
N PRO A 155 4.15 -27.80 19.98
CA PRO A 155 4.88 -28.99 19.54
C PRO A 155 3.96 -30.01 18.89
N GLY A 156 4.26 -30.45 17.66
CA GLY A 156 3.47 -31.44 16.91
C GLY A 156 2.10 -30.95 16.43
N GLY A 157 1.77 -29.65 16.60
CA GLY A 157 0.49 -29.07 16.21
C GLY A 157 0.33 -28.84 14.71
N THR A 158 -0.88 -28.46 14.31
CA THR A 158 -1.21 -28.14 12.90
C THR A 158 -0.46 -26.91 12.39
N THR A 159 -0.25 -25.93 13.27
CA THR A 159 0.46 -24.67 12.90
C THR A 159 1.90 -24.95 12.47
N ILE A 160 2.67 -25.73 13.24
CA ILE A 160 4.07 -26.03 12.85
C ILE A 160 4.13 -26.85 11.55
N SER A 161 3.18 -27.75 11.33
CA SER A 161 3.09 -28.54 10.11
C SER A 161 2.82 -27.65 8.89
N ALA A 162 1.88 -26.72 8.99
CA ALA A 162 1.56 -25.76 7.94
C ALA A 162 2.76 -24.81 7.66
N LEU A 163 3.39 -24.26 8.69
CA LEU A 163 4.58 -23.40 8.54
C LEU A 163 5.72 -24.13 7.81
N ARG A 164 5.98 -25.40 8.15
CA ARG A 164 7.01 -26.18 7.45
C ARG A 164 6.71 -26.37 5.96
N VAL A 165 5.45 -26.58 5.59
CA VAL A 165 5.06 -26.68 4.17
C VAL A 165 5.30 -25.34 3.47
N LEU A 166 4.87 -24.22 4.03
CA LEU A 166 5.06 -22.89 3.46
C LEU A 166 6.56 -22.54 3.29
N GLU A 167 7.39 -22.83 4.30
CA GLU A 167 8.84 -22.62 4.23
C GLU A 167 9.48 -23.53 3.16
N SER A 168 9.07 -24.80 3.04
CA SER A 168 9.60 -25.72 2.03
C SER A 168 9.20 -25.35 0.60
N LYS A 169 8.13 -24.58 0.42
CA LYS A 169 7.67 -24.05 -0.86
C LYS A 169 8.16 -22.63 -1.14
N SER A 170 9.17 -22.20 -0.41
CA SER A 170 9.86 -20.93 -0.69
C SER A 170 9.00 -19.67 -0.58
N LEU A 171 8.09 -19.61 0.39
CA LEU A 171 7.25 -18.41 0.60
C LEU A 171 8.07 -17.14 0.83
N ARG A 172 9.32 -17.26 1.31
CA ARG A 172 10.21 -16.12 1.62
C ARG A 172 11.27 -15.83 0.56
N SER A 173 11.35 -16.58 -0.51
CA SER A 173 12.37 -16.43 -1.56
C SER A 173 11.81 -15.92 -2.87
#